data_7a3829c85726dcc861ae1b553e0632c5
#
_entry.id   7a3829c85726dcc861ae1b553e0632c5
#
_cell.length_a   1.000
_cell.length_b   1.000
_cell.length_c   1.000
_cell.angle_alpha   90.00
_cell.angle_beta   90.00
_cell.angle_gamma   90.00
#
_symmetry.space_group_name_H-M   'P 1'
#
loop_
_entity.id
_entity.type
_entity.pdbx_description
1 polymer ?
#
loop_
_entity_poly.entity_id
_entity_poly.type
_entity_poly.pdbx_seq_one_letter_code
_entity_poly.pdbx_strand_id
1 'polypeptide(L)'
;KAYSYVSKYDAAISNHLGILNLDNSKNKIPDTLTLHYKKAYNLRYGENPHQEGSFFVNEDMKESSIANSTQLQGKELSLNNIYDADSCLETVKEFKDNACVIVKHNNPCGVAEHQSLLQAYVDARDCDPISAFGGIVAFNNKVESDVANEIVSTFIEVLVAPSYSDEAIEILKAKPNLRVLQTPELKETTENLMDIKKVVGGILYQDADTTSDEDFVEYSVPTKRKPSEEEISTLLLAWKVCKNVKSNAIVLARDNKTVGIGAGQMNRVNSVQLAQIKSKDHYGSHDSCLASDAFFPFRDGIDEAAKAGVTAIVQPGGSIRDEEVIEAANENNMAMIFVGVRHFKH
;
A
#
# COMPACT_ATOMS: atom_id res chain seq x y z
N LYS A 1 19.98 24.96 -20.14
CA LYS A 1 19.71 23.66 -20.79
C LYS A 1 20.99 22.82 -20.95
N ALA A 2 22.11 23.37 -21.50
CA ALA A 2 23.35 22.61 -21.68
C ALA A 2 23.89 22.04 -20.36
N TYR A 3 24.02 22.87 -19.33
CA TYR A 3 24.50 22.43 -18.02
C TYR A 3 23.60 21.39 -17.34
N SER A 4 22.29 21.47 -17.51
CA SER A 4 21.36 20.44 -16.99
C SER A 4 21.55 19.08 -17.68
N TYR A 5 21.87 19.10 -18.98
CA TYR A 5 22.17 17.89 -19.74
C TYR A 5 23.47 17.25 -19.28
N VAL A 6 24.54 18.04 -19.17
CA VAL A 6 25.83 17.56 -18.66
C VAL A 6 25.70 17.03 -17.24
N SER A 7 24.99 17.75 -16.37
CA SER A 7 24.73 17.30 -14.98
C SER A 7 24.02 15.94 -14.91
N LYS A 8 23.00 15.68 -15.78
CA LYS A 8 22.34 14.37 -15.86
C LYS A 8 23.34 13.27 -16.26
N TYR A 9 24.16 13.54 -17.27
CA TYR A 9 25.16 12.59 -17.77
C TYR A 9 26.22 12.29 -16.71
N ASP A 10 26.78 13.30 -16.09
CA ASP A 10 27.80 13.17 -15.05
C ASP A 10 27.22 12.45 -13.79
N ALA A 11 25.98 12.72 -13.42
CA ALA A 11 25.30 12.04 -12.32
C ALA A 11 25.17 10.53 -12.58
N ALA A 12 24.75 10.15 -13.80
CA ALA A 12 24.64 8.74 -14.19
C ALA A 12 25.99 8.03 -14.14
N ILE A 13 27.06 8.66 -14.66
CA ILE A 13 28.43 8.11 -14.61
C ILE A 13 28.89 8.00 -13.15
N SER A 14 28.75 9.06 -12.36
CA SER A 14 29.20 9.09 -10.96
C SER A 14 28.53 8.00 -10.13
N ASN A 15 27.22 7.83 -10.25
CA ASN A 15 26.50 6.79 -9.53
C ASN A 15 26.91 5.38 -10.01
N HIS A 16 27.07 5.17 -11.32
CA HIS A 16 27.49 3.88 -11.88
C HIS A 16 28.91 3.50 -11.48
N LEU A 17 29.87 4.41 -11.59
CA LEU A 17 31.26 4.15 -11.23
C LEU A 17 31.46 4.11 -9.71
N GLY A 18 30.67 4.88 -8.95
CA GLY A 18 30.74 4.96 -7.50
C GLY A 18 30.36 3.66 -6.75
N ILE A 19 29.74 2.72 -7.44
CA ILE A 19 29.45 1.38 -6.88
C ILE A 19 30.52 0.34 -7.23
N LEU A 20 31.49 0.65 -8.11
CA LEU A 20 32.51 -0.28 -8.55
C LEU A 20 33.74 -0.22 -7.64
N ASN A 21 34.15 -1.36 -7.10
CA ASN A 21 35.39 -1.52 -6.35
C ASN A 21 36.58 -1.85 -7.28
N LEU A 22 37.79 -1.65 -6.79
CA LEU A 22 39.02 -1.95 -7.56
C LEU A 22 39.19 -3.43 -7.91
N ASP A 23 38.53 -4.32 -7.19
CA ASP A 23 38.52 -5.78 -7.43
C ASP A 23 37.38 -6.22 -8.36
N ASN A 24 36.66 -5.29 -9.00
CA ASN A 24 35.49 -5.49 -9.85
C ASN A 24 34.24 -5.98 -9.08
N SER A 25 34.26 -6.06 -7.77
CA SER A 25 33.02 -6.22 -6.99
C SER A 25 32.17 -4.95 -7.05
N LYS A 26 30.86 -5.08 -6.73
CA LYS A 26 29.93 -3.95 -6.74
C LYS A 26 29.32 -3.74 -5.36
N ASN A 27 29.40 -2.52 -4.89
CA ASN A 27 28.56 -2.08 -3.78
C ASN A 27 27.12 -1.85 -4.28
N LYS A 28 26.15 -2.04 -3.43
CA LYS A 28 24.75 -1.72 -3.78
C LYS A 28 24.49 -0.21 -3.75
N ILE A 29 25.13 0.49 -2.84
CA ILE A 29 24.97 1.93 -2.60
C ILE A 29 26.30 2.61 -2.85
N PRO A 30 26.37 3.72 -3.65
CA PRO A 30 27.61 4.44 -3.93
C PRO A 30 28.03 5.29 -2.74
N ASP A 31 29.33 5.62 -2.63
CA ASP A 31 29.87 6.53 -1.62
C ASP A 31 29.34 7.97 -1.77
N THR A 32 29.02 8.37 -2.99
CA THR A 32 28.43 9.67 -3.32
C THR A 32 27.20 9.46 -4.19
N LEU A 33 26.04 9.94 -3.72
CA LEU A 33 24.76 9.81 -4.41
C LEU A 33 24.38 11.13 -5.09
N THR A 34 24.10 11.07 -6.39
CA THR A 34 23.57 12.20 -7.16
C THR A 34 22.21 11.84 -7.71
N LEU A 35 21.15 12.57 -7.32
CA LEU A 35 19.79 12.38 -7.79
C LEU A 35 19.46 13.46 -8.83
N HIS A 36 18.99 13.03 -9.99
CA HIS A 36 18.57 13.94 -11.06
C HIS A 36 17.09 13.74 -11.39
N TYR A 37 16.30 14.77 -11.11
CA TYR A 37 14.89 14.83 -11.44
C TYR A 37 14.59 16.05 -12.29
N LYS A 38 13.65 15.93 -13.22
CA LYS A 38 13.17 17.03 -14.05
C LYS A 38 11.82 17.52 -13.53
N LYS A 39 11.68 18.85 -13.41
CA LYS A 39 10.36 19.43 -13.06
C LYS A 39 9.34 19.11 -14.13
N ALA A 40 8.26 18.40 -13.74
CA ALA A 40 7.09 18.21 -14.59
C ALA A 40 6.24 19.48 -14.62
N TYR A 41 5.82 19.97 -13.44
CA TYR A 41 5.01 21.18 -13.31
C TYR A 41 5.08 21.76 -11.88
N ASN A 42 4.60 23.00 -11.75
CA ASN A 42 4.38 23.61 -10.44
C ASN A 42 3.02 23.16 -9.90
N LEU A 43 2.99 22.84 -8.61
CA LEU A 43 1.74 22.58 -7.90
C LEU A 43 1.10 23.90 -7.47
N ARG A 44 -0.21 23.91 -7.27
CA ARG A 44 -0.92 25.10 -6.79
C ARG A 44 -0.39 25.58 -5.43
N TYR A 45 0.01 24.65 -4.56
CA TYR A 45 0.68 24.85 -3.29
C TYR A 45 1.33 23.51 -2.85
N GLY A 46 2.13 23.52 -1.80
CA GLY A 46 2.70 22.31 -1.23
C GLY A 46 1.67 21.47 -0.47
N GLU A 47 2.06 20.85 0.63
CA GLU A 47 1.12 20.10 1.50
C GLU A 47 0.06 21.05 2.11
N ASN A 48 0.49 22.27 2.44
CA ASN A 48 -0.37 23.32 2.99
C ASN A 48 -0.40 24.55 2.08
N PRO A 49 -1.48 25.37 2.10
CA PRO A 49 -1.66 26.51 1.19
C PRO A 49 -0.57 27.59 1.21
N HIS A 50 0.16 27.71 2.31
CA HIS A 50 1.26 28.69 2.46
C HIS A 50 2.61 28.19 1.93
N GLN A 51 2.68 26.93 1.48
CA GLN A 51 3.92 26.31 0.98
C GLN A 51 3.90 26.28 -0.54
N GLU A 52 5.02 26.65 -1.17
CA GLU A 52 5.21 26.39 -2.59
C GLU A 52 5.60 24.92 -2.84
N GLY A 53 5.08 24.36 -3.94
CA GLY A 53 5.36 22.97 -4.32
C GLY A 53 5.55 22.82 -5.82
N SER A 54 6.31 21.81 -6.21
CA SER A 54 6.48 21.40 -7.61
C SER A 54 6.66 19.90 -7.66
N PHE A 55 6.18 19.29 -8.72
CA PHE A 55 6.38 17.88 -8.98
C PHE A 55 7.59 17.68 -9.90
N PHE A 56 8.51 16.83 -9.47
CA PHE A 56 9.70 16.44 -10.21
C PHE A 56 9.63 14.94 -10.51
N VAL A 57 10.02 14.54 -11.72
CA VAL A 57 9.94 13.17 -12.20
C VAL A 57 11.30 12.66 -12.66
N ASN A 58 11.53 11.36 -12.53
CA ASN A 58 12.60 10.66 -13.20
C ASN A 58 12.11 10.25 -14.60
N GLU A 59 12.66 10.89 -15.66
CA GLU A 59 12.25 10.63 -17.05
C GLU A 59 12.65 9.24 -17.55
N ASP A 60 13.58 8.58 -16.87
CA ASP A 60 14.09 7.25 -17.25
C ASP A 60 13.31 6.12 -16.56
N MET A 61 12.34 6.45 -15.67
CA MET A 61 11.48 5.48 -14.99
C MET A 61 10.57 4.76 -16.00
N LYS A 62 10.66 3.43 -16.00
CA LYS A 62 9.86 2.56 -16.89
C LYS A 62 8.68 1.91 -16.19
N GLU A 63 8.79 1.77 -14.87
CA GLU A 63 7.72 1.21 -14.07
C GLU A 63 6.47 2.08 -14.12
N SER A 64 5.30 1.43 -14.11
CA SER A 64 4.01 2.11 -14.01
C SER A 64 3.93 2.91 -12.71
N SER A 65 3.72 4.21 -12.82
CA SER A 65 3.77 5.15 -11.70
C SER A 65 2.87 6.36 -11.94
N ILE A 66 2.58 7.12 -10.90
CA ILE A 66 1.88 8.40 -11.04
C ILE A 66 2.70 9.39 -11.87
N ALA A 67 4.03 9.28 -11.82
CA ALA A 67 4.94 10.17 -12.56
C ALA A 67 4.84 10.03 -14.09
N ASN A 68 4.49 8.85 -14.60
CA ASN A 68 4.32 8.59 -16.04
C ASN A 68 2.85 8.33 -16.43
N SER A 69 1.90 8.61 -15.55
CA SER A 69 0.47 8.54 -15.84
C SER A 69 0.00 9.70 -16.71
N THR A 70 -1.11 9.47 -17.42
CA THR A 70 -1.80 10.51 -18.20
C THR A 70 -3.08 10.89 -17.47
N GLN A 71 -3.26 12.19 -17.20
CA GLN A 71 -4.52 12.68 -16.65
C GLN A 71 -5.52 12.88 -17.79
N LEU A 72 -6.61 12.10 -17.79
CA LEU A 72 -7.66 12.12 -18.80
C LEU A 72 -8.73 13.18 -18.51
N GLN A 73 -8.97 13.48 -17.23
CA GLN A 73 -10.03 14.38 -16.78
C GLN A 73 -9.71 15.00 -15.42
N GLY A 74 -10.38 16.08 -15.08
CA GLY A 74 -10.43 16.65 -13.74
C GLY A 74 -9.55 17.88 -13.54
N LYS A 75 -9.55 18.38 -12.30
CA LYS A 75 -8.70 19.49 -11.87
C LYS A 75 -7.22 19.05 -11.80
N GLU A 76 -6.32 20.03 -11.74
CA GLU A 76 -4.91 19.79 -11.46
C GLU A 76 -4.73 18.97 -10.17
N LEU A 77 -3.73 18.09 -10.17
CA LEU A 77 -3.36 17.32 -8.99
C LEU A 77 -2.72 18.24 -7.95
N SER A 78 -3.11 18.06 -6.69
CA SER A 78 -2.39 18.63 -5.55
C SER A 78 -1.23 17.72 -5.12
N LEU A 79 -0.34 18.22 -4.27
CA LEU A 79 0.71 17.40 -3.65
C LEU A 79 0.11 16.16 -2.96
N ASN A 80 -0.95 16.36 -2.16
CA ASN A 80 -1.59 15.28 -1.43
C ASN A 80 -2.26 14.27 -2.38
N ASN A 81 -2.86 14.74 -3.51
CA ASN A 81 -3.42 13.82 -4.51
C ASN A 81 -2.34 12.93 -5.14
N ILE A 82 -1.16 13.49 -5.46
CA ILE A 82 -0.04 12.72 -6.02
C ILE A 82 0.43 11.69 -5.01
N TYR A 83 0.66 12.09 -3.76
CA TYR A 83 1.18 11.24 -2.70
C TYR A 83 0.23 10.10 -2.31
N ASP A 84 -1.07 10.42 -2.18
CA ASP A 84 -2.10 9.42 -1.89
C ASP A 84 -2.34 8.49 -3.10
N ALA A 85 -2.30 9.02 -4.34
CA ALA A 85 -2.45 8.23 -5.55
C ALA A 85 -1.28 7.25 -5.76
N ASP A 86 -0.07 7.67 -5.44
CA ASP A 86 1.12 6.83 -5.45
C ASP A 86 0.99 5.67 -4.47
N SER A 87 0.64 5.94 -3.21
CA SER A 87 0.37 4.92 -2.21
C SER A 87 -0.74 3.95 -2.62
N CYS A 88 -1.79 4.47 -3.26
CA CYS A 88 -2.91 3.67 -3.75
C CYS A 88 -2.49 2.74 -4.88
N LEU A 89 -1.72 3.26 -5.85
CA LEU A 89 -1.20 2.52 -6.99
C LEU A 89 -0.21 1.44 -6.55
N GLU A 90 0.75 1.77 -5.67
CA GLU A 90 1.72 0.81 -5.16
C GLU A 90 1.02 -0.33 -4.40
N THR A 91 -0.03 -0.02 -3.63
CA THR A 91 -0.79 -1.05 -2.94
C THR A 91 -1.55 -1.96 -3.91
N VAL A 92 -2.18 -1.41 -4.96
CA VAL A 92 -2.97 -2.25 -5.89
C VAL A 92 -2.11 -3.14 -6.78
N LYS A 93 -0.85 -2.78 -7.01
CA LYS A 93 0.13 -3.61 -7.73
C LYS A 93 0.44 -4.95 -7.04
N GLU A 94 0.21 -5.06 -5.74
CA GLU A 94 0.41 -6.30 -4.97
C GLU A 94 -0.53 -7.43 -5.40
N PHE A 95 -1.61 -7.13 -6.13
CA PHE A 95 -2.69 -8.06 -6.44
C PHE A 95 -2.67 -8.47 -7.90
N LYS A 96 -2.85 -9.79 -8.15
CA LYS A 96 -2.85 -10.37 -9.50
C LYS A 96 -4.27 -10.48 -10.08
N ASP A 97 -5.26 -10.78 -9.23
CA ASP A 97 -6.67 -10.80 -9.60
C ASP A 97 -7.25 -9.38 -9.58
N ASN A 98 -8.49 -9.20 -10.07
CA ASN A 98 -9.13 -7.89 -10.07
C ASN A 98 -9.20 -7.33 -8.65
N ALA A 99 -8.51 -6.23 -8.41
CA ALA A 99 -8.41 -5.62 -7.11
C ALA A 99 -8.77 -4.14 -7.13
N CYS A 100 -9.31 -3.69 -6.00
CA CYS A 100 -9.56 -2.29 -5.70
C CYS A 100 -8.88 -1.91 -4.38
N VAL A 101 -8.18 -0.79 -4.40
CA VAL A 101 -7.59 -0.16 -3.21
C VAL A 101 -8.17 1.23 -3.05
N ILE A 102 -8.54 1.59 -1.84
CA ILE A 102 -8.97 2.94 -1.47
C ILE A 102 -8.02 3.49 -0.41
N VAL A 103 -7.44 4.64 -0.69
CA VAL A 103 -6.48 5.33 0.20
C VAL A 103 -7.05 6.66 0.67
N LYS A 104 -6.80 6.95 1.94
CA LYS A 104 -7.07 8.25 2.56
C LYS A 104 -5.88 8.64 3.43
N HIS A 105 -5.31 9.83 3.19
CA HIS A 105 -4.15 10.33 3.93
C HIS A 105 -3.00 9.32 3.98
N ASN A 106 -2.65 8.80 2.80
CA ASN A 106 -1.55 7.86 2.59
C ASN A 106 -1.67 6.54 3.38
N ASN A 107 -2.89 6.15 3.75
CA ASN A 107 -3.20 4.84 4.34
C ASN A 107 -4.32 4.16 3.56
N PRO A 108 -4.22 2.88 3.24
CA PRO A 108 -5.36 2.09 2.83
C PRO A 108 -6.47 2.15 3.87
N CYS A 109 -7.70 2.42 3.45
CA CYS A 109 -8.89 2.34 4.29
C CYS A 109 -9.85 1.23 3.85
N GLY A 110 -9.62 0.65 2.67
CA GLY A 110 -10.32 -0.51 2.18
C GLY A 110 -9.60 -1.12 0.98
N VAL A 111 -9.50 -2.44 0.96
CA VAL A 111 -8.89 -3.24 -0.10
C VAL A 111 -9.69 -4.51 -0.30
N ALA A 112 -9.96 -4.85 -1.55
CA ALA A 112 -10.59 -6.11 -1.88
C ALA A 112 -10.12 -6.64 -3.23
N GLU A 113 -10.12 -7.96 -3.34
CA GLU A 113 -9.85 -8.73 -4.54
C GLU A 113 -11.08 -9.58 -4.87
N HIS A 114 -11.55 -9.54 -6.12
CA HIS A 114 -12.76 -10.27 -6.53
C HIS A 114 -12.72 -10.58 -8.03
N GLN A 115 -13.49 -11.58 -8.49
CA GLN A 115 -13.62 -11.85 -9.92
C GLN A 115 -14.23 -10.68 -10.71
N SER A 116 -15.12 -9.89 -10.09
CA SER A 116 -15.71 -8.67 -10.63
C SER A 116 -15.00 -7.45 -10.05
N LEU A 117 -14.51 -6.55 -10.89
CA LEU A 117 -13.89 -5.29 -10.48
C LEU A 117 -14.91 -4.36 -9.77
N LEU A 118 -16.19 -4.39 -10.19
CA LEU A 118 -17.26 -3.68 -9.52
C LEU A 118 -17.41 -4.17 -8.07
N GLN A 119 -17.45 -5.49 -7.86
CA GLN A 119 -17.59 -6.03 -6.52
C GLN A 119 -16.36 -5.75 -5.65
N ALA A 120 -15.14 -5.80 -6.23
CA ALA A 120 -13.92 -5.39 -5.54
C ALA A 120 -14.00 -3.94 -5.04
N TYR A 121 -14.57 -3.02 -5.87
CA TYR A 121 -14.77 -1.63 -5.43
C TYR A 121 -15.80 -1.52 -4.29
N VAL A 122 -16.95 -2.18 -4.42
CA VAL A 122 -17.99 -2.16 -3.39
C VAL A 122 -17.44 -2.70 -2.08
N ASP A 123 -16.77 -3.84 -2.11
CA ASP A 123 -16.18 -4.48 -0.94
C ASP A 123 -15.09 -3.63 -0.28
N ALA A 124 -14.21 -3.01 -1.08
CA ALA A 124 -13.19 -2.11 -0.56
C ALA A 124 -13.80 -0.85 0.09
N ARG A 125 -14.79 -0.22 -0.56
CA ARG A 125 -15.49 0.96 -0.04
C ARG A 125 -16.20 0.65 1.29
N ASP A 126 -16.87 -0.47 1.35
CA ASP A 126 -17.70 -0.84 2.50
C ASP A 126 -16.88 -1.32 3.72
N CYS A 127 -15.55 -1.46 3.58
CA CYS A 127 -14.65 -1.63 4.72
C CYS A 127 -14.67 -0.43 5.67
N ASP A 128 -14.58 0.80 5.14
CA ASP A 128 -14.68 2.06 5.88
C ASP A 128 -15.26 3.16 4.97
N PRO A 129 -16.57 3.19 4.74
CA PRO A 129 -17.20 4.12 3.80
C PRO A 129 -17.07 5.59 4.23
N ILE A 130 -16.90 5.84 5.52
CA ILE A 130 -16.67 7.19 6.04
C ILE A 130 -15.30 7.71 5.56
N SER A 131 -14.25 6.88 5.69
CA SER A 131 -12.91 7.24 5.23
C SER A 131 -12.80 7.20 3.70
N ALA A 132 -13.49 6.30 3.03
CA ALA A 132 -13.52 6.20 1.57
C ALA A 132 -14.12 7.44 0.89
N PHE A 133 -15.02 8.15 1.57
CA PHE A 133 -15.57 9.42 1.09
C PHE A 133 -14.47 10.48 0.88
N GLY A 134 -14.30 10.94 -0.35
CA GLY A 134 -13.22 11.85 -0.76
C GLY A 134 -11.84 11.20 -0.75
N GLY A 135 -11.76 9.88 -0.79
CA GLY A 135 -10.52 9.12 -0.94
C GLY A 135 -10.04 9.04 -2.38
N ILE A 136 -8.96 8.32 -2.56
CA ILE A 136 -8.35 7.96 -3.84
C ILE A 136 -8.58 6.48 -4.09
N VAL A 137 -8.99 6.14 -5.30
CA VAL A 137 -9.29 4.77 -5.70
C VAL A 137 -8.34 4.33 -6.80
N ALA A 138 -7.72 3.16 -6.64
CA ALA A 138 -6.93 2.53 -7.68
C ALA A 138 -7.45 1.13 -8.02
N PHE A 139 -7.40 0.81 -9.30
CA PHE A 139 -7.68 -0.50 -9.85
C PHE A 139 -6.46 -1.04 -10.58
N ASN A 140 -6.25 -2.35 -10.52
CA ASN A 140 -5.18 -3.01 -11.25
C ASN A 140 -5.60 -3.48 -12.66
N ASN A 141 -6.86 -3.31 -13.03
CA ASN A 141 -7.38 -3.74 -14.32
C ASN A 141 -8.24 -2.64 -14.96
N LYS A 142 -8.71 -2.89 -16.20
CA LYS A 142 -9.50 -1.96 -17.00
C LYS A 142 -10.83 -1.63 -16.32
N VAL A 143 -11.13 -0.33 -16.20
CA VAL A 143 -12.42 0.17 -15.70
C VAL A 143 -13.44 0.17 -16.81
N GLU A 144 -14.52 -0.59 -16.63
CA GLU A 144 -15.66 -0.68 -17.53
C GLU A 144 -16.83 0.20 -17.04
N SER A 145 -17.90 0.27 -17.82
CA SER A 145 -19.06 1.15 -17.58
C SER A 145 -19.79 0.88 -16.26
N ASP A 146 -19.84 -0.36 -15.80
CA ASP A 146 -20.48 -0.75 -14.53
C ASP A 146 -19.74 -0.15 -13.33
N VAL A 147 -18.41 -0.27 -13.30
CA VAL A 147 -17.55 0.36 -12.28
C VAL A 147 -17.67 1.89 -12.33
N ALA A 148 -17.65 2.48 -13.56
CA ALA A 148 -17.76 3.92 -13.71
C ALA A 148 -19.10 4.46 -13.18
N ASN A 149 -20.20 3.75 -13.39
CA ASN A 149 -21.52 4.09 -12.83
C ASN A 149 -21.53 4.11 -11.31
N GLU A 150 -20.88 3.13 -10.67
CA GLU A 150 -20.78 3.09 -9.19
C GLU A 150 -19.87 4.20 -8.67
N ILE A 151 -18.75 4.49 -9.34
CA ILE A 151 -17.84 5.59 -9.01
C ILE A 151 -18.55 6.95 -9.03
N VAL A 152 -19.38 7.24 -10.04
CA VAL A 152 -20.09 8.53 -10.11
C VAL A 152 -21.21 8.66 -9.06
N SER A 153 -21.67 7.57 -8.46
CA SER A 153 -22.62 7.59 -7.34
C SER A 153 -21.99 8.08 -6.03
N THR A 154 -20.66 7.97 -5.90
CA THR A 154 -19.90 8.32 -4.70
C THR A 154 -19.06 9.58 -4.90
N PHE A 155 -18.47 10.11 -3.82
CA PHE A 155 -17.50 11.19 -3.90
C PHE A 155 -16.09 10.65 -3.66
N ILE A 156 -15.28 10.64 -4.72
CA ILE A 156 -13.84 10.37 -4.69
C ILE A 156 -13.08 11.51 -5.35
N GLU A 157 -11.83 11.73 -5.00
CA GLU A 157 -11.01 12.82 -5.55
C GLU A 157 -10.19 12.41 -6.76
N VAL A 158 -9.64 11.21 -6.75
CA VAL A 158 -8.79 10.68 -7.82
C VAL A 158 -9.16 9.22 -8.09
N LEU A 159 -9.21 8.87 -9.35
CA LEU A 159 -9.37 7.51 -9.86
C LEU A 159 -8.13 7.14 -10.68
N VAL A 160 -7.52 6.01 -10.39
CA VAL A 160 -6.31 5.50 -11.04
C VAL A 160 -6.57 4.12 -11.61
N ALA A 161 -6.26 3.89 -12.88
CA ALA A 161 -6.34 2.58 -13.50
C ALA A 161 -5.41 2.47 -14.73
N PRO A 162 -5.04 1.27 -15.18
CA PRO A 162 -4.22 1.10 -16.38
C PRO A 162 -4.97 1.44 -17.67
N SER A 163 -6.30 1.30 -17.68
CA SER A 163 -7.13 1.67 -18.84
C SER A 163 -8.60 1.84 -18.46
N TYR A 164 -9.36 2.45 -19.37
CA TYR A 164 -10.79 2.71 -19.26
C TYR A 164 -11.47 2.36 -20.56
N SER A 165 -12.73 1.89 -20.54
CA SER A 165 -13.53 1.81 -21.76
C SER A 165 -14.01 3.22 -22.20
N ASP A 166 -14.35 3.38 -23.47
CA ASP A 166 -14.87 4.65 -23.98
C ASP A 166 -16.18 5.03 -23.25
N GLU A 167 -17.02 4.05 -22.98
CA GLU A 167 -18.26 4.22 -22.21
C GLU A 167 -17.99 4.65 -20.77
N ALA A 168 -16.97 4.07 -20.12
CA ALA A 168 -16.58 4.47 -18.77
C ALA A 168 -16.12 5.94 -18.74
N ILE A 169 -15.31 6.37 -19.70
CA ILE A 169 -14.88 7.77 -19.81
C ILE A 169 -16.07 8.71 -19.99
N GLU A 170 -17.04 8.36 -20.84
CA GLU A 170 -18.27 9.19 -21.02
C GLU A 170 -19.08 9.31 -19.72
N ILE A 171 -19.23 8.22 -18.97
CA ILE A 171 -19.94 8.21 -17.68
C ILE A 171 -19.19 9.09 -16.66
N LEU A 172 -17.87 8.98 -16.57
CA LEU A 172 -17.06 9.74 -15.62
C LEU A 172 -17.11 11.26 -15.84
N LYS A 173 -17.47 11.74 -17.04
CA LYS A 173 -17.70 13.18 -17.34
C LYS A 173 -18.81 13.79 -16.48
N ALA A 174 -19.70 12.99 -15.91
CA ALA A 174 -20.70 13.47 -14.95
C ALA A 174 -20.08 14.10 -13.69
N LYS A 175 -18.82 13.77 -13.39
CA LYS A 175 -18.05 14.33 -12.27
C LYS A 175 -16.83 15.13 -12.77
N PRO A 176 -17.01 16.34 -13.34
CA PRO A 176 -15.94 17.05 -14.06
C PRO A 176 -14.73 17.42 -13.18
N ASN A 177 -14.88 17.41 -11.86
CA ASN A 177 -13.79 17.67 -10.92
C ASN A 177 -13.00 16.41 -10.51
N LEU A 178 -13.52 15.22 -10.79
CA LEU A 178 -12.84 13.95 -10.55
C LEU A 178 -11.59 13.87 -11.43
N ARG A 179 -10.46 13.62 -10.81
CA ARG A 179 -9.20 13.42 -11.54
C ARG A 179 -9.12 11.97 -11.96
N VAL A 180 -9.07 11.72 -13.25
CA VAL A 180 -8.98 10.38 -13.82
C VAL A 180 -7.57 10.21 -14.40
N LEU A 181 -6.81 9.29 -13.82
CA LEU A 181 -5.43 8.99 -14.22
C LEU A 181 -5.37 7.64 -14.90
N GLN A 182 -4.77 7.60 -16.07
CA GLN A 182 -4.42 6.38 -16.77
C GLN A 182 -2.92 6.13 -16.62
N THR A 183 -2.55 5.01 -15.98
CA THR A 183 -1.16 4.58 -15.88
C THR A 183 -0.77 3.75 -17.11
N PRO A 184 0.53 3.54 -17.37
CA PRO A 184 0.95 2.40 -18.18
C PRO A 184 0.41 1.09 -17.61
N GLU A 185 0.44 0.02 -18.42
CA GLU A 185 0.07 -1.32 -17.98
C GLU A 185 0.87 -1.75 -16.74
N LEU A 186 0.19 -2.27 -15.74
CA LEU A 186 0.83 -2.74 -14.51
C LEU A 186 1.56 -4.07 -14.83
N LYS A 187 2.88 -4.03 -14.76
CA LYS A 187 3.76 -5.19 -14.95
C LYS A 187 4.50 -5.46 -13.66
N GLU A 188 4.92 -6.72 -13.48
CA GLU A 188 5.82 -7.05 -12.38
C GLU A 188 7.07 -6.18 -12.47
N THR A 189 7.41 -5.56 -11.33
CA THR A 189 8.59 -4.69 -11.27
C THR A 189 9.86 -5.52 -11.37
N THR A 190 10.75 -5.14 -12.26
CA THR A 190 12.09 -5.73 -12.42
C THR A 190 13.18 -4.78 -11.95
N GLU A 191 12.82 -3.58 -11.54
CA GLU A 191 13.76 -2.54 -11.13
C GLU A 191 14.04 -2.60 -9.62
N ASN A 192 15.30 -2.45 -9.23
CA ASN A 192 15.69 -2.24 -7.84
C ASN A 192 15.27 -0.83 -7.42
N LEU A 193 14.04 -0.71 -6.94
CA LEU A 193 13.53 0.56 -6.44
C LEU A 193 14.21 0.91 -5.11
N MET A 194 14.47 2.20 -4.94
CA MET A 194 15.04 2.74 -3.71
C MET A 194 14.03 3.69 -3.06
N ASP A 195 13.87 3.54 -1.76
CA ASP A 195 13.10 4.45 -0.92
C ASP A 195 14.01 5.57 -0.37
N ILE A 196 13.51 6.80 -0.40
CA ILE A 196 14.25 8.00 0.02
C ILE A 196 13.43 8.77 1.03
N LYS A 197 13.98 8.92 2.25
CA LYS A 197 13.36 9.73 3.29
C LYS A 197 14.24 10.93 3.62
N LYS A 198 13.68 12.13 3.54
CA LYS A 198 14.38 13.36 3.90
C LYS A 198 14.50 13.50 5.41
N VAL A 199 15.69 13.81 5.88
CA VAL A 199 15.96 14.27 7.25
C VAL A 199 16.65 15.63 7.21
N VAL A 200 16.70 16.34 8.34
CA VAL A 200 17.44 17.62 8.39
C VAL A 200 18.92 17.37 8.16
N GLY A 201 19.46 17.98 7.10
CA GLY A 201 20.86 17.86 6.73
C GLY A 201 21.22 16.61 5.91
N GLY A 202 20.25 15.76 5.54
CA GLY A 202 20.54 14.55 4.77
C GLY A 202 19.32 13.83 4.24
N ILE A 203 19.57 12.65 3.70
CA ILE A 203 18.55 11.69 3.28
C ILE A 203 18.89 10.30 3.83
N LEU A 204 17.87 9.51 4.11
CA LEU A 204 17.97 8.07 4.29
C LEU A 204 17.69 7.42 2.94
N TYR A 205 18.56 6.52 2.50
CA TYR A 205 18.49 5.85 1.21
C TYR A 205 18.56 4.35 1.45
N GLN A 206 17.53 3.62 1.08
CA GLN A 206 17.40 2.19 1.34
C GLN A 206 16.70 1.50 0.18
N ASP A 207 16.71 0.17 0.18
CA ASP A 207 15.86 -0.61 -0.72
C ASP A 207 14.39 -0.34 -0.43
N ALA A 208 13.58 -0.29 -1.47
CA ALA A 208 12.14 -0.35 -1.31
C ALA A 208 11.72 -1.73 -0.78
N ASP A 209 10.70 -1.76 0.06
CA ASP A 209 10.12 -2.99 0.60
C ASP A 209 9.16 -3.59 -0.43
N THR A 210 9.66 -4.52 -1.24
CA THR A 210 8.93 -5.10 -2.38
C THR A 210 8.45 -6.53 -2.15
N THR A 211 8.86 -7.18 -1.03
CA THR A 211 8.45 -8.56 -0.73
C THR A 211 7.07 -8.62 -0.10
N SER A 212 6.29 -9.63 -0.44
CA SER A 212 5.07 -10.04 0.27
C SER A 212 4.64 -11.47 -0.09
N ASP A 213 4.62 -11.84 -1.38
CA ASP A 213 4.35 -13.23 -1.81
C ASP A 213 5.47 -14.16 -1.36
N GLU A 214 6.74 -13.72 -1.46
CA GLU A 214 7.91 -14.46 -1.04
C GLU A 214 7.92 -14.78 0.46
N ASP A 215 7.36 -13.92 1.29
CA ASP A 215 7.28 -14.10 2.74
C ASP A 215 6.40 -15.30 3.13
N PHE A 216 5.49 -15.72 2.25
CA PHE A 216 4.64 -16.89 2.41
C PHE A 216 5.19 -18.17 1.76
N VAL A 217 6.38 -18.14 1.16
CA VAL A 217 7.04 -19.35 0.62
C VAL A 217 7.58 -20.22 1.75
N GLU A 218 8.18 -19.58 2.79
CA GLU A 218 8.72 -20.27 3.95
C GLU A 218 8.19 -19.63 5.23
N TYR A 219 7.15 -20.21 5.82
CA TYR A 219 6.60 -19.78 7.10
C TYR A 219 6.54 -20.94 8.10
N SER A 220 6.48 -20.63 9.38
CA SER A 220 6.24 -21.61 10.43
C SER A 220 4.86 -21.40 11.08
N VAL A 221 4.29 -22.50 11.58
CA VAL A 221 3.02 -22.49 12.33
C VAL A 221 3.32 -22.93 13.77
N PRO A 222 3.57 -21.99 14.70
CA PRO A 222 3.95 -22.32 16.07
C PRO A 222 2.77 -22.77 16.96
N THR A 223 1.54 -22.51 16.55
CA THR A 223 0.32 -22.87 17.31
C THR A 223 -0.12 -24.31 17.09
N LYS A 224 -0.92 -24.83 18.05
CA LYS A 224 -1.51 -26.18 17.97
C LYS A 224 -2.50 -26.30 16.81
N ARG A 225 -3.36 -25.31 16.63
CA ARG A 225 -4.25 -25.20 15.46
C ARG A 225 -3.46 -24.70 14.25
N LYS A 226 -3.64 -25.36 13.11
CA LYS A 226 -3.12 -24.91 11.83
C LYS A 226 -4.17 -24.08 11.10
N PRO A 227 -3.78 -23.07 10.33
CA PRO A 227 -4.73 -22.32 9.49
C PRO A 227 -5.28 -23.22 8.37
N SER A 228 -6.51 -22.95 7.94
CA SER A 228 -7.09 -23.55 6.73
C SER A 228 -6.49 -22.87 5.47
N GLU A 229 -6.75 -23.46 4.29
CA GLU A 229 -6.31 -22.88 3.01
C GLU A 229 -6.96 -21.51 2.77
N GLU A 230 -8.24 -21.36 3.15
CA GLU A 230 -8.93 -20.06 3.07
C GLU A 230 -8.32 -19.03 4.03
N GLU A 231 -7.98 -19.45 5.25
CA GLU A 231 -7.29 -18.56 6.19
C GLU A 231 -5.91 -18.15 5.67
N ILE A 232 -5.15 -19.05 5.04
CA ILE A 232 -3.84 -18.72 4.44
C ILE A 232 -4.00 -17.69 3.33
N SER A 233 -4.96 -17.87 2.42
CA SER A 233 -5.25 -16.90 1.36
C SER A 233 -5.64 -15.54 1.93
N THR A 234 -6.51 -15.52 2.93
CA THR A 234 -6.95 -14.30 3.61
C THR A 234 -5.81 -13.62 4.37
N LEU A 235 -4.93 -14.40 5.03
CA LEU A 235 -3.74 -13.87 5.71
C LEU A 235 -2.75 -13.25 4.72
N LEU A 236 -2.57 -13.82 3.53
CA LEU A 236 -1.72 -13.25 2.48
C LEU A 236 -2.28 -11.91 1.98
N LEU A 237 -3.58 -11.81 1.72
CA LEU A 237 -4.21 -10.53 1.38
C LEU A 237 -4.00 -9.49 2.50
N ALA A 238 -4.29 -9.87 3.76
CA ALA A 238 -4.11 -8.99 4.90
C ALA A 238 -2.65 -8.53 5.06
N TRP A 239 -1.68 -9.41 4.77
CA TRP A 239 -0.25 -9.14 4.83
C TRP A 239 0.19 -8.12 3.78
N LYS A 240 -0.22 -8.30 2.52
CA LYS A 240 0.01 -7.34 1.43
C LYS A 240 -0.52 -5.94 1.77
N VAL A 241 -1.71 -5.87 2.34
CA VAL A 241 -2.28 -4.60 2.78
C VAL A 241 -1.49 -4.04 3.97
N CYS A 242 -1.15 -4.87 4.96
CA CYS A 242 -0.46 -4.46 6.18
C CYS A 242 0.89 -3.81 5.91
N LYS A 243 1.66 -4.32 4.94
CA LYS A 243 2.91 -3.72 4.43
C LYS A 243 2.71 -2.27 3.98
N ASN A 244 1.52 -1.94 3.47
CA ASN A 244 1.19 -0.62 2.93
C ASN A 244 0.52 0.32 3.93
N VAL A 245 0.27 -0.12 5.16
CA VAL A 245 -0.32 0.67 6.24
C VAL A 245 0.76 1.25 7.16
N LYS A 246 0.58 2.48 7.61
CA LYS A 246 1.51 3.15 8.55
C LYS A 246 1.57 2.42 9.89
N SER A 247 2.80 2.18 10.38
CA SER A 247 3.09 1.49 11.64
C SER A 247 2.61 2.28 12.88
N ASN A 248 2.20 1.62 13.97
CA ASN A 248 1.95 0.18 14.04
C ASN A 248 0.68 -0.14 13.24
N ALA A 249 0.76 -1.15 12.38
CA ALA A 249 -0.30 -1.54 11.46
C ALA A 249 -0.94 -2.87 11.86
N ILE A 250 -2.28 -2.88 11.86
CA ILE A 250 -3.09 -4.10 12.00
C ILE A 250 -4.17 -4.08 10.91
N VAL A 251 -4.27 -5.17 10.18
CA VAL A 251 -5.29 -5.38 9.15
C VAL A 251 -6.12 -6.60 9.50
N LEU A 252 -7.43 -6.40 9.59
CA LEU A 252 -8.41 -7.49 9.66
C LEU A 252 -8.96 -7.75 8.26
N ALA A 253 -8.96 -9.01 7.83
CA ALA A 253 -9.49 -9.42 6.54
C ALA A 253 -10.35 -10.68 6.64
N ARG A 254 -11.29 -10.83 5.70
CA ARG A 254 -12.14 -11.99 5.52
C ARG A 254 -12.61 -12.05 4.07
N ASP A 255 -12.74 -13.25 3.50
CA ASP A 255 -13.29 -13.45 2.16
C ASP A 255 -12.67 -12.55 1.08
N ASN A 256 -11.33 -12.50 1.04
CA ASN A 256 -10.53 -11.70 0.09
C ASN A 256 -10.78 -10.18 0.13
N LYS A 257 -11.16 -9.64 1.30
CA LYS A 257 -11.32 -8.21 1.55
C LYS A 257 -10.91 -7.82 2.95
N THR A 258 -10.49 -6.58 3.11
CA THR A 258 -10.30 -5.98 4.42
C THR A 258 -11.65 -5.71 5.08
N VAL A 259 -11.73 -5.94 6.38
CA VAL A 259 -12.92 -5.65 7.19
C VAL A 259 -12.66 -4.62 8.27
N GLY A 260 -11.40 -4.29 8.51
CA GLY A 260 -11.00 -3.23 9.43
C GLY A 260 -9.50 -3.00 9.41
N ILE A 261 -9.08 -1.74 9.47
CA ILE A 261 -7.66 -1.34 9.42
C ILE A 261 -7.36 -0.40 10.58
N GLY A 262 -6.36 -0.76 11.37
CA GLY A 262 -5.80 0.08 12.43
C GLY A 262 -4.40 0.55 12.05
N ALA A 263 -4.24 1.85 11.79
CA ALA A 263 -3.03 2.45 11.26
C ALA A 263 -2.40 3.46 12.22
N GLY A 264 -1.08 3.57 12.23
CA GLY A 264 -0.33 4.69 12.79
C GLY A 264 -0.42 4.85 14.31
N GLN A 265 -0.70 3.79 15.06
CA GLN A 265 -0.80 3.89 16.51
C GLN A 265 0.54 3.65 17.20
N MET A 266 0.79 4.39 18.30
CA MET A 266 2.04 4.30 19.05
C MET A 266 2.21 2.96 19.77
N ASN A 267 1.14 2.24 20.06
CA ASN A 267 1.19 0.86 20.53
C ASN A 267 0.28 -0.05 19.70
N ARG A 268 0.67 -1.32 19.61
CA ARG A 268 0.05 -2.30 18.72
C ARG A 268 -1.36 -2.70 19.15
N VAL A 269 -1.60 -2.80 20.45
CA VAL A 269 -2.94 -3.15 20.98
C VAL A 269 -3.99 -2.11 20.58
N ASN A 270 -3.65 -0.83 20.54
CA ASN A 270 -4.55 0.21 20.06
C ASN A 270 -4.87 0.05 18.57
N SER A 271 -3.91 -0.41 17.76
CA SER A 271 -4.16 -0.72 16.34
C SER A 271 -5.16 -1.86 16.19
N VAL A 272 -5.06 -2.93 17.04
CA VAL A 272 -6.07 -4.01 17.06
C VAL A 272 -7.45 -3.46 17.41
N GLN A 273 -7.54 -2.66 18.47
CA GLN A 273 -8.81 -2.03 18.90
C GLN A 273 -9.39 -1.13 17.82
N LEU A 274 -8.56 -0.33 17.16
CA LEU A 274 -8.98 0.55 16.07
C LEU A 274 -9.51 -0.23 14.87
N ALA A 275 -8.80 -1.28 14.45
CA ALA A 275 -9.25 -2.16 13.38
C ALA A 275 -10.61 -2.81 13.71
N GLN A 276 -10.81 -3.26 14.96
CA GLN A 276 -12.07 -3.79 15.44
C GLN A 276 -13.18 -2.74 15.44
N ILE A 277 -12.91 -1.50 15.88
CA ILE A 277 -13.88 -0.41 15.86
C ILE A 277 -14.34 -0.12 14.43
N LYS A 278 -13.39 -0.03 13.49
CA LYS A 278 -13.68 0.21 12.07
C LYS A 278 -14.50 -0.90 11.42
N SER A 279 -14.36 -2.15 11.85
CA SER A 279 -15.12 -3.27 11.31
C SER A 279 -16.60 -3.30 11.73
N LYS A 280 -16.96 -2.67 12.87
CA LYS A 280 -18.27 -2.84 13.52
C LYS A 280 -19.45 -2.38 12.68
N ASP A 281 -19.27 -1.34 11.88
CA ASP A 281 -20.38 -0.64 11.23
C ASP A 281 -20.87 -1.37 9.95
N HIS A 282 -20.06 -2.29 9.39
CA HIS A 282 -20.38 -2.98 8.13
C HIS A 282 -20.18 -4.48 8.18
N TYR A 283 -18.93 -4.95 8.27
CA TYR A 283 -18.64 -6.38 8.12
C TYR A 283 -18.55 -7.12 9.45
N GLY A 284 -18.25 -6.43 10.55
CA GLY A 284 -17.87 -7.06 11.80
C GLY A 284 -16.51 -7.76 11.71
N SER A 285 -15.91 -8.02 12.87
CA SER A 285 -14.58 -8.64 12.97
C SER A 285 -14.60 -10.16 13.20
N HIS A 286 -15.77 -10.77 13.40
CA HIS A 286 -15.88 -12.21 13.62
C HIS A 286 -15.44 -13.01 12.41
N ASP A 287 -14.77 -14.13 12.68
CA ASP A 287 -14.24 -15.05 11.68
C ASP A 287 -13.24 -14.38 10.71
N SER A 288 -12.58 -13.29 11.16
CA SER A 288 -11.53 -12.62 10.39
C SER A 288 -10.14 -13.18 10.68
N CYS A 289 -9.24 -12.96 9.72
CA CYS A 289 -7.80 -13.14 9.87
C CYS A 289 -7.15 -11.79 10.17
N LEU A 290 -6.04 -11.79 10.90
CA LEU A 290 -5.31 -10.61 11.31
C LEU A 290 -3.87 -10.63 10.79
N ALA A 291 -3.43 -9.55 10.16
CA ALA A 291 -2.02 -9.29 9.85
C ALA A 291 -1.47 -8.17 10.73
N SER A 292 -0.23 -8.34 11.19
CA SER A 292 0.52 -7.37 12.00
C SER A 292 1.88 -7.11 11.37
N ASP A 293 2.22 -5.85 11.09
CA ASP A 293 3.46 -5.43 10.44
C ASP A 293 4.74 -5.77 11.21
N ALA A 294 4.63 -6.10 12.51
CA ALA A 294 5.70 -6.59 13.36
C ALA A 294 5.17 -7.57 14.42
N PHE A 295 6.07 -8.16 15.21
CA PHE A 295 5.69 -9.09 16.27
C PHE A 295 4.85 -8.42 17.38
N PHE A 296 3.99 -9.19 18.02
CA PHE A 296 3.32 -8.78 19.25
C PHE A 296 4.30 -8.83 20.42
N PRO A 297 4.52 -7.71 21.14
CA PRO A 297 5.46 -7.69 22.26
C PRO A 297 4.90 -8.35 23.53
N PHE A 298 3.58 -8.49 23.64
CA PHE A 298 2.86 -9.04 24.78
C PHE A 298 1.57 -9.73 24.30
N ARG A 299 0.99 -10.57 25.15
CA ARG A 299 -0.25 -11.30 24.86
C ARG A 299 -1.49 -10.41 24.71
N ASP A 300 -1.47 -9.19 25.25
CA ASP A 300 -2.63 -8.26 25.25
C ASP A 300 -3.20 -8.00 23.85
N GLY A 301 -2.34 -7.90 22.83
CA GLY A 301 -2.77 -7.76 21.44
C GLY A 301 -3.50 -9.00 20.92
N ILE A 302 -3.08 -10.20 21.35
CA ILE A 302 -3.74 -11.47 21.00
C ILE A 302 -5.08 -11.59 21.72
N ASP A 303 -5.12 -11.25 23.02
CA ASP A 303 -6.35 -11.26 23.79
C ASP A 303 -7.41 -10.29 23.22
N GLU A 304 -6.99 -9.11 22.72
CA GLU A 304 -7.89 -8.18 22.01
C GLU A 304 -8.34 -8.75 20.65
N ALA A 305 -7.44 -9.39 19.89
CA ALA A 305 -7.79 -10.06 18.64
C ALA A 305 -8.81 -11.19 18.88
N ALA A 306 -8.66 -11.96 19.95
CA ALA A 306 -9.60 -13.00 20.33
C ALA A 306 -11.00 -12.44 20.66
N LYS A 307 -11.09 -11.32 21.40
CA LYS A 307 -12.35 -10.61 21.66
C LYS A 307 -13.00 -10.09 20.38
N ALA A 308 -12.20 -9.75 19.38
CA ALA A 308 -12.67 -9.36 18.06
C ALA A 308 -13.19 -10.53 17.23
N GLY A 309 -12.96 -11.79 17.65
CA GLY A 309 -13.37 -12.99 16.94
C GLY A 309 -12.41 -13.37 15.82
N VAL A 310 -11.14 -12.97 15.92
CA VAL A 310 -10.07 -13.34 14.97
C VAL A 310 -9.79 -14.84 15.12
N THR A 311 -9.64 -15.53 13.97
CA THR A 311 -9.39 -16.98 13.94
C THR A 311 -7.94 -17.33 13.60
N ALA A 312 -7.27 -16.50 12.80
CA ALA A 312 -5.89 -16.74 12.39
C ALA A 312 -5.09 -15.42 12.34
N ILE A 313 -3.78 -15.51 12.62
CA ILE A 313 -2.88 -14.36 12.72
C ILE A 313 -1.62 -14.63 11.89
N VAL A 314 -1.14 -13.59 11.17
CA VAL A 314 0.21 -13.55 10.59
C VAL A 314 1.02 -12.42 11.24
N GLN A 315 2.26 -12.72 11.61
CA GLN A 315 3.23 -11.78 12.14
C GLN A 315 4.66 -12.29 11.86
N PRO A 316 5.69 -11.44 12.01
CA PRO A 316 7.08 -11.87 11.84
C PRO A 316 7.54 -12.96 12.82
N GLY A 317 7.12 -12.90 14.08
CA GLY A 317 7.78 -13.63 15.18
C GLY A 317 9.11 -12.98 15.57
N GLY A 318 9.88 -13.65 16.44
CA GLY A 318 11.20 -13.19 16.90
C GLY A 318 11.19 -12.30 18.14
N SER A 319 10.07 -12.23 18.87
CA SER A 319 9.99 -11.59 20.18
C SER A 319 10.56 -12.51 21.27
N ILE A 320 11.18 -11.93 22.28
CA ILE A 320 11.57 -12.66 23.51
C ILE A 320 10.33 -13.30 24.19
N ARG A 321 9.14 -12.81 23.91
CA ARG A 321 7.86 -13.24 24.46
C ARG A 321 6.99 -14.03 23.48
N ASP A 322 7.57 -14.60 22.44
CA ASP A 322 6.82 -15.40 21.46
C ASP A 322 6.06 -16.55 22.11
N GLU A 323 6.65 -17.22 23.12
CA GLU A 323 5.99 -18.30 23.87
C GLU A 323 4.69 -17.83 24.54
N GLU A 324 4.68 -16.66 25.19
CA GLU A 324 3.51 -16.05 25.81
C GLU A 324 2.41 -15.73 24.77
N VAL A 325 2.82 -15.22 23.62
CA VAL A 325 1.94 -14.85 22.50
C VAL A 325 1.34 -16.09 21.84
N ILE A 326 2.13 -17.14 21.64
CA ILE A 326 1.70 -18.44 21.10
C ILE A 326 0.72 -19.12 22.06
N GLU A 327 0.99 -19.08 23.38
CA GLU A 327 0.09 -19.66 24.38
C GLU A 327 -1.26 -18.95 24.38
N ALA A 328 -1.28 -17.61 24.34
CA ALA A 328 -2.52 -16.83 24.24
C ALA A 328 -3.33 -17.19 22.98
N ALA A 329 -2.69 -17.39 21.83
CA ALA A 329 -3.34 -17.85 20.61
C ALA A 329 -3.92 -19.27 20.77
N ASN A 330 -3.18 -20.18 21.40
CA ASN A 330 -3.62 -21.55 21.67
C ASN A 330 -4.81 -21.61 22.64
N GLU A 331 -4.81 -20.79 23.70
CA GLU A 331 -5.92 -20.68 24.66
C GLU A 331 -7.22 -20.25 23.97
N ASN A 332 -7.12 -19.42 22.92
CA ASN A 332 -8.25 -18.92 22.16
C ASN A 332 -8.51 -19.71 20.85
N ASN A 333 -7.90 -20.89 20.68
CA ASN A 333 -8.03 -21.74 19.49
C ASN A 333 -7.74 -21.00 18.16
N MET A 334 -6.83 -20.02 18.18
CA MET A 334 -6.38 -19.30 16.98
C MET A 334 -5.19 -20.01 16.34
N ALA A 335 -5.11 -19.94 14.99
CA ALA A 335 -3.88 -20.29 14.27
C ALA A 335 -2.94 -19.10 14.21
N MET A 336 -1.63 -19.36 14.13
CA MET A 336 -0.64 -18.31 13.95
C MET A 336 0.43 -18.74 12.95
N ILE A 337 0.79 -17.80 12.06
CA ILE A 337 1.88 -17.94 11.10
C ILE A 337 2.99 -16.95 11.48
N PHE A 338 4.24 -17.44 11.48
CA PHE A 338 5.45 -16.62 11.55
C PHE A 338 6.14 -16.62 10.20
N VAL A 339 6.25 -15.45 9.58
CA VAL A 339 6.88 -15.26 8.26
C VAL A 339 8.34 -14.79 8.33
N GLY A 340 8.84 -14.40 9.51
CA GLY A 340 10.23 -14.02 9.73
C GLY A 340 10.63 -12.63 9.18
N VAL A 341 9.75 -11.96 8.47
CA VAL A 341 9.98 -10.64 7.85
C VAL A 341 9.07 -9.59 8.48
N ARG A 342 9.59 -8.38 8.67
CA ARG A 342 8.87 -7.23 9.24
C ARG A 342 8.70 -6.13 8.19
N HIS A 343 7.53 -5.52 8.12
CA HIS A 343 7.17 -4.47 7.17
C HIS A 343 6.81 -3.14 7.84
N PHE A 344 7.76 -2.50 8.52
CA PHE A 344 7.51 -1.17 9.06
C PHE A 344 7.45 -0.11 7.97
N LYS A 345 6.38 0.70 7.99
CA LYS A 345 6.18 1.86 7.11
C LYS A 345 5.89 3.11 7.95
N HIS A 346 6.79 4.09 7.90
CA HIS A 346 6.69 5.34 8.68
C HIS A 346 6.50 6.56 7.78
#